data_4b5c2eb340f0b4a265e720f93e844179
#
_entry.id   4b5c2eb340f0b4a265e720f93e844179
#
_cell.length_a   1.000
_cell.length_b   1.000
_cell.length_c   1.000
_cell.angle_alpha   90.00
_cell.angle_beta   90.00
_cell.angle_gamma   90.00
#
_symmetry.space_group_name_H-M   'P 1'
#
loop_
_entity.id
_entity.type
_entity.pdbx_description
1 polymer ?
#
loop_
_entity_poly.entity_id
_entity_poly.type
_entity_poly.pdbx_seq_one_letter_code
_entity_poly.pdbx_strand_id
1 'polypeptide(L)'
;MLKAVIPVLYIKINFPDAVYISALCAFIGHVFPVWLKFKGGKGVATYVGILFSLNIIFGLTFGICWLIIFFISKYSSLSSLIGSLSIPVYILILEGLENVFFYVIMFILIFFTHRENIKRLKNKEETKTKIY
;
A
#
# COMPACT_ATOMS: atom_id res chain seq x y z
N MET A 1 3.98 -1.01 -10.45
CA MET A 1 5.08 -0.76 -9.50
C MET A 1 6.07 0.25 -10.04
N LEU A 2 6.83 -0.01 -11.11
CA LEU A 2 7.83 0.91 -11.66
C LEU A 2 7.31 2.33 -11.98
N LYS A 3 6.08 2.46 -12.48
CA LYS A 3 5.44 3.76 -12.76
C LYS A 3 5.31 4.69 -11.56
N ALA A 4 5.36 4.15 -10.33
CA ALA A 4 5.37 4.95 -9.11
C ALA A 4 6.78 5.10 -8.55
N VAL A 5 7.62 4.07 -8.64
CA VAL A 5 8.99 4.09 -8.13
C VAL A 5 9.82 5.17 -8.79
N ILE A 6 9.80 5.25 -10.12
CA ILE A 6 10.63 6.20 -10.88
C ILE A 6 10.33 7.67 -10.50
N PRO A 7 9.07 8.16 -10.58
CA PRO A 7 8.78 9.55 -10.21
C PRO A 7 9.04 9.83 -8.74
N VAL A 8 8.71 8.91 -7.82
CA VAL A 8 8.95 9.12 -6.39
C VAL A 8 10.44 9.21 -6.06
N LEU A 9 11.28 8.34 -6.64
CA LEU A 9 12.74 8.42 -6.47
C LEU A 9 13.32 9.70 -7.06
N TYR A 10 12.87 10.09 -8.26
CA TYR A 10 13.33 11.33 -8.89
C TYR A 10 13.02 12.55 -8.02
N ILE A 11 11.78 12.64 -7.51
CA ILE A 11 11.36 13.74 -6.63
C ILE A 11 12.09 13.67 -5.28
N LYS A 12 12.30 12.48 -4.72
CA LYS A 12 13.05 12.30 -3.46
C LYS A 12 14.47 12.88 -3.54
N ILE A 13 15.14 12.71 -4.69
CA ILE A 13 16.50 13.18 -4.90
C ILE A 13 16.57 14.69 -5.17
N ASN A 14 15.66 15.21 -5.99
CA ASN A 14 15.73 16.59 -6.48
C ASN A 14 14.85 17.58 -5.69
N PHE A 15 13.75 17.12 -5.10
CA PHE A 15 12.73 17.94 -4.43
C PHE A 15 12.18 17.21 -3.20
N PRO A 16 12.99 16.96 -2.15
CA PRO A 16 12.60 16.10 -1.02
C PRO A 16 11.33 16.54 -0.32
N ASP A 17 11.05 17.83 -0.23
CA ASP A 17 9.84 18.38 0.40
C ASP A 17 8.54 17.99 -0.33
N ALA A 18 8.62 17.64 -1.61
CA ALA A 18 7.48 17.24 -2.43
C ALA A 18 7.30 15.71 -2.54
N VAL A 19 8.13 14.91 -1.85
CA VAL A 19 8.17 13.45 -2.05
C VAL A 19 6.84 12.78 -1.67
N TYR A 20 6.21 13.18 -0.58
CA TYR A 20 4.93 12.61 -0.12
C TYR A 20 3.78 12.95 -1.05
N ILE A 21 3.77 14.20 -1.58
CA ILE A 21 2.78 14.62 -2.57
C ILE A 21 2.95 13.83 -3.86
N SER A 22 4.19 13.66 -4.33
CA SER A 22 4.50 12.85 -5.51
C SER A 22 4.04 11.39 -5.35
N ALA A 23 4.31 10.80 -4.18
CA ALA A 23 3.90 9.44 -3.86
C ALA A 23 2.38 9.28 -3.85
N LEU A 24 1.66 10.23 -3.26
CA LEU A 24 0.20 10.25 -3.23
C LEU A 24 -0.39 10.39 -4.64
N CYS A 25 0.13 11.31 -5.45
CA CYS A 25 -0.29 11.49 -6.85
C CYS A 25 -0.05 10.23 -7.69
N ALA A 26 1.11 9.58 -7.52
CA ALA A 26 1.42 8.34 -8.21
C ALA A 26 0.48 7.21 -7.83
N PHE A 27 0.09 7.12 -6.55
CA PHE A 27 -0.87 6.14 -6.06
C PHE A 27 -2.27 6.40 -6.60
N ILE A 28 -2.79 7.63 -6.47
CA ILE A 28 -4.12 8.03 -6.93
C ILE A 28 -4.24 7.84 -8.45
N GLY A 29 -3.23 8.25 -9.21
CA GLY A 29 -3.20 8.06 -10.67
C GLY A 29 -3.20 6.59 -11.11
N HIS A 30 -2.70 5.68 -10.27
CA HIS A 30 -2.80 4.24 -10.52
C HIS A 30 -4.17 3.65 -10.14
N VAL A 31 -4.73 4.08 -9.02
CA VAL A 31 -6.01 3.56 -8.51
C VAL A 31 -7.20 4.13 -9.27
N PHE A 32 -7.13 5.40 -9.64
CA PHE A 32 -8.19 6.13 -10.33
C PHE A 32 -7.73 6.68 -11.70
N PRO A 33 -7.27 5.85 -12.63
CA PRO A 33 -6.81 6.32 -13.93
C PRO A 33 -7.97 6.88 -14.76
N VAL A 34 -7.86 8.14 -15.16
CA VAL A 34 -8.90 8.84 -15.94
C VAL A 34 -9.18 8.12 -17.26
N TRP A 35 -8.14 7.65 -17.94
CA TRP A 35 -8.24 6.92 -19.23
C TRP A 35 -8.91 5.56 -19.15
N LEU A 36 -9.04 4.97 -17.95
CA LEU A 36 -9.76 3.71 -17.69
C LEU A 36 -11.11 3.94 -17.02
N LYS A 37 -11.70 5.12 -17.15
CA LYS A 37 -12.98 5.49 -16.52
C LYS A 37 -12.95 5.21 -15.01
N PHE A 38 -11.83 5.55 -14.36
CA PHE A 38 -11.57 5.36 -12.92
C PHE A 38 -11.59 3.90 -12.43
N LYS A 39 -11.44 2.93 -13.34
CA LYS A 39 -11.35 1.50 -13.01
C LYS A 39 -9.89 1.05 -12.99
N GLY A 40 -9.15 1.48 -11.98
CA GLY A 40 -7.76 1.07 -11.74
C GLY A 40 -7.63 -0.20 -10.90
N GLY A 41 -6.40 -0.52 -10.54
CA GLY A 41 -6.09 -1.62 -9.63
C GLY A 41 -6.32 -1.26 -8.16
N LYS A 42 -6.09 -2.22 -7.24
CA LYS A 42 -6.21 -2.00 -5.79
C LYS A 42 -5.05 -1.21 -5.19
N GLY A 43 -4.00 -0.95 -5.96
CA GLY A 43 -2.89 -0.11 -5.55
C GLY A 43 -1.79 -0.78 -4.72
N VAL A 44 -1.94 -2.06 -4.32
CA VAL A 44 -0.97 -2.72 -3.42
C VAL A 44 0.45 -2.72 -3.99
N ALA A 45 0.65 -3.16 -5.25
CA ALA A 45 1.97 -3.17 -5.88
C ALA A 45 2.57 -1.75 -6.03
N THR A 46 1.72 -0.74 -6.24
CA THR A 46 2.13 0.66 -6.31
C THR A 46 2.54 1.16 -4.93
N TYR A 47 1.77 0.82 -3.90
CA TYR A 47 2.08 1.13 -2.51
C TYR A 47 3.42 0.54 -2.07
N VAL A 48 3.66 -0.75 -2.35
CA VAL A 48 4.94 -1.40 -2.08
C VAL A 48 6.09 -0.69 -2.77
N GLY A 49 5.92 -0.31 -4.05
CA GLY A 49 6.93 0.48 -4.77
C GLY A 49 7.21 1.82 -4.12
N ILE A 50 6.18 2.53 -3.65
CA ILE A 50 6.31 3.79 -2.91
C ILE A 50 7.07 3.55 -1.59
N LEU A 51 6.71 2.53 -0.81
CA LEU A 51 7.38 2.22 0.44
C LEU A 51 8.88 2.00 0.25
N PHE A 52 9.28 1.17 -0.72
CA PHE A 52 10.69 0.95 -1.05
C PHE A 52 11.41 2.22 -1.52
N SER A 53 10.71 3.11 -2.23
CA SER A 53 11.28 4.38 -2.68
C SER A 53 11.49 5.36 -1.52
N LEU A 54 10.59 5.36 -0.54
CA LEU A 54 10.69 6.24 0.64
C LEU A 54 11.71 5.70 1.65
N ASN A 55 11.57 4.44 2.04
CA ASN A 55 12.49 3.77 2.96
C ASN A 55 12.42 2.25 2.73
N ILE A 56 13.59 1.63 2.56
CA ILE A 56 13.71 0.19 2.35
C ILE A 56 13.10 -0.60 3.52
N ILE A 57 13.24 -0.10 4.75
CA ILE A 57 12.71 -0.74 5.97
C ILE A 57 11.18 -0.83 5.89
N PHE A 58 10.50 0.21 5.41
CA PHE A 58 9.03 0.20 5.26
C PHE A 58 8.58 -0.86 4.25
N GLY A 59 9.28 -0.95 3.10
CA GLY A 59 9.01 -1.99 2.12
C GLY A 59 9.20 -3.39 2.67
N LEU A 60 10.28 -3.62 3.44
CA LEU A 60 10.55 -4.91 4.09
C LEU A 60 9.52 -5.22 5.18
N THR A 61 9.17 -4.26 6.03
CA THR A 61 8.15 -4.41 7.09
C THR A 61 6.81 -4.83 6.49
N PHE A 62 6.36 -4.14 5.43
CA PHE A 62 5.17 -4.52 4.70
C PHE A 62 5.28 -5.96 4.16
N GLY A 63 6.39 -6.27 3.47
CA GLY A 63 6.61 -7.57 2.83
C GLY A 63 6.60 -8.73 3.84
N ILE A 64 7.31 -8.58 4.95
CA ILE A 64 7.36 -9.59 6.01
C ILE A 64 5.97 -9.77 6.64
N CYS A 65 5.30 -8.69 7.00
CA CYS A 65 3.95 -8.74 7.56
C CYS A 65 2.97 -9.39 6.57
N TRP A 66 3.03 -9.00 5.29
CA TRP A 66 2.20 -9.58 4.24
C TRP A 66 2.42 -11.08 4.11
N LEU A 67 3.68 -11.55 4.08
CA LEU A 67 4.01 -12.98 3.97
C LEU A 67 3.51 -13.76 5.17
N ILE A 68 3.74 -13.29 6.40
CA ILE A 68 3.28 -13.97 7.62
C ILE A 68 1.76 -14.16 7.56
N ILE A 69 1.01 -13.09 7.30
CA ILE A 69 -0.45 -13.16 7.25
C ILE A 69 -0.93 -14.03 6.08
N PHE A 70 -0.22 -13.99 4.94
CA PHE A 70 -0.56 -14.81 3.78
C PHE A 70 -0.41 -16.31 4.06
N PHE A 71 0.69 -16.73 4.68
CA PHE A 71 0.90 -18.15 5.01
C PHE A 71 -0.10 -18.67 6.06
N ILE A 72 -0.50 -17.82 7.01
CA ILE A 72 -1.50 -18.17 8.03
C ILE A 72 -2.90 -18.22 7.46
N SER A 73 -3.33 -17.16 6.76
CA SER A 73 -4.72 -16.97 6.33
C SER A 73 -5.04 -17.53 4.95
N LYS A 74 -4.04 -17.55 4.05
CA LYS A 74 -4.15 -17.85 2.61
C LYS A 74 -5.03 -16.86 1.83
N TYR A 75 -5.33 -15.68 2.41
CA TYR A 75 -6.05 -14.60 1.76
C TYR A 75 -5.12 -13.44 1.43
N SER A 76 -4.81 -13.25 0.14
CA SER A 76 -3.96 -12.15 -0.34
C SER A 76 -4.55 -10.77 -0.01
N SER A 77 -5.87 -10.62 -0.07
CA SER A 77 -6.56 -9.38 0.29
C SER A 77 -6.40 -9.01 1.77
N LEU A 78 -6.55 -9.99 2.68
CA LEU A 78 -6.37 -9.78 4.11
C LEU A 78 -4.91 -9.43 4.43
N SER A 79 -3.95 -10.14 3.80
CA SER A 79 -2.53 -9.86 3.94
C SER A 79 -2.16 -8.44 3.50
N SER A 80 -2.76 -7.97 2.41
CA SER A 80 -2.55 -6.60 1.93
C SER A 80 -3.11 -5.54 2.87
N LEU A 81 -4.27 -5.78 3.47
CA LEU A 81 -4.87 -4.88 4.46
C LEU A 81 -4.03 -4.81 5.74
N ILE A 82 -3.65 -5.95 6.30
CA ILE A 82 -2.85 -5.97 7.53
C ILE A 82 -1.43 -5.47 7.27
N GLY A 83 -0.81 -5.85 6.16
CA GLY A 83 0.49 -5.33 5.75
C GLY A 83 0.49 -3.81 5.55
N SER A 84 -0.56 -3.24 4.96
CA SER A 84 -0.65 -1.79 4.81
C SER A 84 -0.90 -1.05 6.13
N LEU A 85 -1.61 -1.67 7.08
CA LEU A 85 -1.82 -1.14 8.42
C LEU A 85 -0.53 -1.18 9.26
N SER A 86 0.34 -2.16 9.04
CA SER A 86 1.59 -2.30 9.81
C SER A 86 2.51 -1.08 9.68
N ILE A 87 2.46 -0.35 8.57
CA ILE A 87 3.35 0.79 8.33
C ILE A 87 3.00 2.01 9.18
N PRO A 88 1.76 2.54 9.20
CA PRO A 88 1.44 3.65 10.11
C PRO A 88 1.61 3.27 11.59
N VAL A 89 1.37 2.01 11.97
CA VAL A 89 1.62 1.52 13.34
C VAL A 89 3.12 1.51 13.66
N TYR A 90 3.96 1.02 12.75
CA TYR A 90 5.41 1.03 12.87
C TYR A 90 5.94 2.46 13.09
N ILE A 91 5.51 3.40 12.24
CA ILE A 91 5.96 4.80 12.29
C ILE A 91 5.50 5.46 13.59
N LEU A 92 4.25 5.25 14.01
CA LEU A 92 3.72 5.81 15.24
C LEU A 92 4.52 5.37 16.48
N ILE A 93 4.96 4.12 16.51
CA ILE A 93 5.69 3.55 17.66
C ILE A 93 7.16 3.99 17.68
N LEU A 94 7.82 4.01 16.50
CA LEU A 94 9.28 4.16 16.42
C LEU A 94 9.74 5.54 15.97
N GLU A 95 8.95 6.25 15.18
CA GLU A 95 9.31 7.55 14.60
C GLU A 95 8.45 8.71 15.13
N GLY A 96 7.33 8.40 15.80
CA GLY A 96 6.43 9.42 16.35
C GLY A 96 5.38 9.92 15.34
N LEU A 97 4.81 11.12 15.59
CA LEU A 97 3.64 11.62 14.84
C LEU A 97 3.99 12.31 13.51
N GLU A 98 5.24 12.69 13.27
CA GLU A 98 5.57 13.56 12.14
C GLU A 98 5.21 12.84 10.87
N ASN A 99 5.30 12.04 10.27
CA ASN A 99 4.91 11.57 8.93
C ASN A 99 3.75 10.54 8.94
N VAL A 100 3.25 10.18 10.11
CA VAL A 100 2.23 9.13 10.25
C VAL A 100 0.98 9.42 9.43
N PHE A 101 0.57 10.67 9.31
CA PHE A 101 -0.64 11.08 8.59
C PHE A 101 -0.62 10.67 7.11
N PHE A 102 0.54 10.80 6.44
CA PHE A 102 0.67 10.35 5.06
C PHE A 102 0.36 8.85 4.92
N TYR A 103 0.93 8.02 5.79
CA TYR A 103 0.76 6.55 5.72
C TYR A 103 -0.64 6.12 6.17
N VAL A 104 -1.28 6.86 7.07
CA VAL A 104 -2.71 6.67 7.41
C VAL A 104 -3.59 6.97 6.20
N ILE A 105 -3.36 8.06 5.48
CA ILE A 105 -4.10 8.38 4.25
C ILE A 105 -3.92 7.25 3.21
N MET A 106 -2.69 6.79 3.00
CA MET A 106 -2.41 5.69 2.09
C MET A 106 -3.12 4.40 2.50
N PHE A 107 -3.14 4.09 3.81
CA PHE A 107 -3.89 2.94 4.34
C PHE A 107 -5.39 3.07 4.09
N ILE A 108 -5.98 4.24 4.35
CA ILE A 108 -7.41 4.49 4.10
C ILE A 108 -7.75 4.28 2.62
N LEU A 109 -6.92 4.75 1.70
CA LEU A 109 -7.10 4.55 0.27
C LEU A 109 -7.03 3.06 -0.11
N ILE A 110 -6.08 2.31 0.45
CA ILE A 110 -5.98 0.85 0.25
C ILE A 110 -7.22 0.15 0.83
N PHE A 111 -7.65 0.53 2.02
CA PHE A 111 -8.86 -0.01 2.65
C PHE A 111 -10.09 0.22 1.75
N PHE A 112 -10.26 1.43 1.23
CA PHE A 112 -11.34 1.77 0.31
C PHE A 112 -11.31 0.93 -0.98
N THR A 113 -10.12 0.72 -1.57
CA THR A 113 -9.99 -0.10 -2.80
C THR A 113 -10.26 -1.58 -2.55
N HIS A 114 -10.17 -2.03 -1.30
CA HIS A 114 -10.44 -3.42 -0.89
C HIS A 114 -11.86 -3.64 -0.35
N ARG A 115 -12.77 -2.66 -0.42
CA ARG A 115 -14.11 -2.77 0.14
C ARG A 115 -14.88 -4.02 -0.29
N GLU A 116 -14.77 -4.43 -1.56
CA GLU A 116 -15.41 -5.65 -2.05
C GLU A 116 -14.76 -6.93 -1.49
N ASN A 117 -13.43 -6.92 -1.32
CA ASN A 117 -12.72 -8.02 -0.67
C ASN A 117 -13.09 -8.13 0.81
N ILE A 118 -13.20 -6.99 1.51
CA ILE A 118 -13.65 -6.94 2.91
C ILE A 118 -15.04 -7.52 3.04
N LYS A 119 -15.96 -7.17 2.13
CA LYS A 119 -17.31 -7.74 2.11
C LYS A 119 -17.28 -9.26 1.92
N ARG A 120 -16.49 -9.77 0.94
CA ARG A 120 -16.33 -11.22 0.72
C ARG A 120 -15.66 -11.93 1.90
N LEU A 121 -14.65 -11.32 2.53
CA LEU A 121 -14.01 -11.86 3.74
C LEU A 121 -15.03 -11.99 4.88
N LYS A 122 -15.85 -10.96 5.11
CA LYS A 122 -16.90 -10.95 6.14
C LYS A 122 -17.95 -12.04 5.88
N ASN A 123 -18.33 -12.25 4.63
CA ASN A 123 -19.30 -13.27 4.23
C ASN A 123 -18.68 -14.67 4.07
N LYS A 124 -17.38 -14.84 4.28
CA LYS A 124 -16.63 -16.10 4.04
C LYS A 124 -16.65 -16.56 2.58
N GLU A 125 -16.80 -15.63 1.64
CA GLU A 125 -16.87 -15.85 0.19
C GLU A 125 -15.53 -15.51 -0.53
N GLU A 126 -14.54 -15.01 0.19
CA GLU A 126 -13.25 -14.67 -0.40
C GLU A 126 -12.48 -15.94 -0.80
N THR A 127 -11.90 -15.89 -1.99
CA THR A 127 -11.17 -17.05 -2.54
C THR A 127 -9.81 -17.19 -1.89
N LYS A 128 -9.53 -18.36 -1.31
CA LYS A 128 -8.19 -18.70 -0.83
C LYS A 128 -7.24 -18.94 -1.99
N THR A 129 -6.04 -18.40 -1.89
CA THR A 129 -4.98 -18.69 -2.87
C THR A 129 -4.49 -20.12 -2.65
N LYS A 130 -4.59 -20.96 -3.69
CA LYS A 130 -4.00 -22.31 -3.66
C LYS A 130 -2.49 -22.18 -3.75
N ILE A 131 -1.81 -22.62 -2.69
CA ILE A 131 -0.36 -22.81 -2.70
C ILE A 131 -0.16 -24.28 -3.03
N TYR A 132 0.40 -24.55 -4.20
CA TYR A 132 0.73 -25.93 -4.61
C TYR A 132 1.97 -26.38 -3.86
#